data_acff662cda71cdce1728b15726ac4c0a
#
_entry.id   acff662cda71cdce1728b15726ac4c0a
#
_cell.length_a   1.000
_cell.length_b   1.000
_cell.length_c   1.000
_cell.angle_alpha   90.00
_cell.angle_beta   90.00
_cell.angle_gamma   90.00
#
_symmetry.space_group_name_H-M   'P 1'
#
loop_
_entity.id
_entity.type
_entity.pdbx_description
1 polymer ?
#
loop_
_entity_poly.entity_id
_entity_poly.type
_entity_poly.pdbx_seq_one_letter_code
_entity_poly.pdbx_strand_id
1 'polypeptide(L)'
;MSNKRNMDRRTKRRQLPQRGYTQLLQGSRLATARAVNVDMHVKHCFEVCRAVKNKTAGEAVAYLNEVLRIDSDRADVRRKAAAVPYRLGSGNKRKRRSGPSMVGHRKGGIGPGRYPVKASRAIIKLIESAMENARFQYEDIDAEEMVITHIAAHRGQIRKGWIP
;
A
#
# COMPACT_ATOMS: atom_id res chain seq x y z
N MET A 1 24.38 23.09 35.66
CA MET A 1 23.82 23.50 34.35
C MET A 1 24.17 22.61 33.14
N SER A 2 24.67 21.41 33.38
CA SER A 2 25.20 20.50 32.29
C SER A 2 24.18 19.50 31.70
N ASN A 3 22.99 19.34 32.26
CA ASN A 3 22.10 18.22 31.91
C ASN A 3 21.08 18.49 30.79
N LYS A 4 20.78 19.74 30.47
CA LYS A 4 19.80 20.09 29.40
C LYS A 4 20.33 19.81 27.99
N ARG A 5 21.62 19.99 27.72
CA ARG A 5 22.20 19.79 26.38
C ARG A 5 22.31 18.30 25.98
N ASN A 6 22.41 17.40 26.95
CA ASN A 6 22.48 15.96 26.66
C ASN A 6 21.11 15.30 26.47
N MET A 7 20.04 15.86 27.09
CA MET A 7 18.69 15.39 26.84
C MET A 7 18.20 15.71 25.42
N ASP A 8 18.54 16.90 24.90
CA ASP A 8 18.17 17.30 23.53
C ASP A 8 18.79 16.42 22.44
N ARG A 9 20.02 15.94 22.63
CA ARG A 9 20.67 15.02 21.65
C ARG A 9 20.07 13.62 21.67
N ARG A 10 19.63 13.10 22.84
CA ARG A 10 18.96 11.81 22.95
C ARG A 10 17.54 11.86 22.36
N THR A 11 16.83 12.94 22.59
CA THR A 11 15.47 13.15 22.05
C THR A 11 15.51 13.35 20.54
N LYS A 12 16.49 14.12 20.02
CA LYS A 12 16.71 14.25 18.57
C LYS A 12 17.12 12.94 17.89
N ARG A 13 17.91 12.08 18.55
CA ARG A 13 18.23 10.75 18.00
C ARG A 13 17.03 9.82 17.88
N ARG A 14 16.01 9.94 18.75
CA ARG A 14 14.76 9.18 18.64
C ARG A 14 13.84 9.68 17.52
N GLN A 15 14.05 10.90 17.04
CA GLN A 15 13.26 11.52 15.96
C GLN A 15 13.93 11.39 14.58
N LEU A 16 15.12 10.80 14.48
CA LEU A 16 15.74 10.53 13.18
C LEU A 16 14.93 9.45 12.44
N PRO A 17 14.64 9.64 11.14
CA PRO A 17 13.96 8.63 10.36
C PRO A 17 14.72 7.32 10.47
N GLN A 18 14.02 6.26 10.75
CA GLN A 18 14.61 4.92 10.67
C GLN A 18 15.19 4.76 9.26
N ARG A 19 16.39 4.19 9.18
CA ARG A 19 17.12 4.00 7.90
C ARG A 19 16.20 3.45 6.83
N GLY A 20 15.96 4.21 5.76
CA GLY A 20 15.16 3.78 4.62
C GLY A 20 13.73 4.32 4.55
N TYR A 21 13.32 5.18 5.45
CA TYR A 21 12.09 5.95 5.33
C TYR A 21 12.40 7.35 4.82
N THR A 22 11.60 7.85 3.88
CA THR A 22 11.79 9.17 3.27
C THR A 22 11.09 10.28 4.02
N GLN A 23 10.18 9.94 4.92
CA GLN A 23 9.39 10.90 5.68
C GLN A 23 9.45 10.57 7.18
N LEU A 24 9.70 11.58 7.99
CA LEU A 24 9.50 11.54 9.43
C LEU A 24 8.01 11.75 9.71
N LEU A 25 7.37 10.73 10.25
CA LEU A 25 6.02 10.84 10.76
C LEU A 25 6.09 11.17 12.24
N GLN A 26 5.29 12.16 12.66
CA GLN A 26 5.14 12.53 14.06
C GLN A 26 3.81 11.95 14.55
N GLY A 27 3.84 11.27 15.67
CA GLY A 27 2.67 10.69 16.32
C GLY A 27 3.07 10.00 17.61
N SER A 28 2.15 9.89 18.53
CA SER A 28 2.39 9.21 19.83
C SER A 28 2.49 7.69 19.65
N ARG A 29 1.77 7.13 18.68
CA ARG A 29 1.67 5.70 18.43
C ARG A 29 1.80 5.44 16.92
N LEU A 30 2.99 5.09 16.46
CA LEU A 30 3.30 4.86 15.06
C LEU A 30 3.92 3.48 14.87
N ALA A 31 3.31 2.67 14.02
CA ALA A 31 3.91 1.44 13.53
C ALA A 31 4.31 1.60 12.06
N THR A 32 5.45 1.07 11.70
CA THR A 32 6.00 1.22 10.35
C THR A 32 6.36 -0.14 9.77
N ALA A 33 6.16 -0.30 8.45
CA ALA A 33 6.62 -1.45 7.72
C ALA A 33 7.21 -1.04 6.37
N ARG A 34 8.14 -1.81 5.86
CA ARG A 34 8.83 -1.54 4.61
C ARG A 34 9.09 -2.82 3.83
N ALA A 35 8.77 -2.80 2.54
CA ALA A 35 9.14 -3.84 1.60
C ALA A 35 10.12 -3.30 0.56
N VAL A 36 11.16 -4.06 0.23
CA VAL A 36 12.22 -3.68 -0.71
C VAL A 36 12.31 -4.72 -1.81
N ASN A 37 12.58 -4.26 -3.04
CA ASN A 37 12.76 -5.12 -4.22
C ASN A 37 11.56 -6.03 -4.52
N VAL A 38 10.36 -5.53 -4.31
CA VAL A 38 9.15 -6.30 -4.61
C VAL A 38 8.87 -6.28 -6.12
N ASP A 39 8.65 -7.47 -6.70
CA ASP A 39 8.38 -7.61 -8.15
C ASP A 39 6.96 -7.14 -8.49
N MET A 40 6.80 -5.85 -8.69
CA MET A 40 5.54 -5.26 -9.11
C MET A 40 5.73 -3.93 -9.85
N HIS A 41 4.71 -3.56 -10.63
CA HIS A 41 4.78 -2.34 -11.41
C HIS A 41 4.46 -1.12 -10.55
N VAL A 42 5.40 -0.17 -10.45
CA VAL A 42 5.29 1.05 -9.61
C VAL A 42 4.00 1.85 -9.84
N LYS A 43 3.56 2.00 -11.09
CA LYS A 43 2.32 2.74 -11.41
C LYS A 43 1.09 2.10 -10.77
N HIS A 44 1.02 0.75 -10.72
CA HIS A 44 -0.08 0.05 -10.06
C HIS A 44 -0.01 0.20 -8.55
N CYS A 45 1.18 0.10 -7.96
CA CYS A 45 1.37 0.32 -6.53
C CYS A 45 0.95 1.72 -6.11
N PHE A 46 1.32 2.72 -6.90
CA PHE A 46 0.96 4.11 -6.62
C PHE A 46 -0.56 4.33 -6.54
N GLU A 47 -1.33 3.76 -7.46
CA GLU A 47 -2.79 3.89 -7.43
C GLU A 47 -3.43 3.08 -6.29
N VAL A 48 -2.88 1.90 -5.96
CA VAL A 48 -3.34 1.14 -4.79
C VAL A 48 -3.03 1.88 -3.50
N CYS A 49 -1.81 2.41 -3.33
CA CYS A 49 -1.44 3.23 -2.16
C CYS A 49 -2.39 4.42 -1.98
N ARG A 50 -2.75 5.10 -3.09
CA ARG A 50 -3.71 6.20 -3.06
C ARG A 50 -5.10 5.74 -2.61
N ALA A 51 -5.54 4.56 -3.03
CA ALA A 51 -6.86 4.04 -2.70
C ALA A 51 -6.99 3.60 -1.24
N VAL A 52 -5.89 3.19 -0.59
CA VAL A 52 -5.89 2.73 0.81
C VAL A 52 -5.46 3.81 1.81
N LYS A 53 -4.87 4.89 1.35
CA LYS A 53 -4.47 6.01 2.22
C LYS A 53 -5.68 6.57 2.98
N ASN A 54 -5.48 6.91 4.24
CA ASN A 54 -6.48 7.44 5.18
C ASN A 54 -7.62 6.45 5.53
N LYS A 55 -7.48 5.18 5.22
CA LYS A 55 -8.35 4.10 5.72
C LYS A 55 -7.76 3.48 6.98
N THR A 56 -8.59 2.81 7.76
CA THR A 56 -8.08 1.94 8.82
C THR A 56 -7.38 0.73 8.20
N ALA A 57 -6.48 0.09 8.94
CA ALA A 57 -5.75 -1.07 8.44
C ALA A 57 -6.70 -2.21 8.08
N GLY A 58 -7.71 -2.48 8.92
CA GLY A 58 -8.73 -3.50 8.66
C GLY A 58 -9.57 -3.20 7.41
N GLU A 59 -10.06 -1.96 7.24
CA GLU A 59 -10.79 -1.54 6.04
C GLU A 59 -9.94 -1.63 4.76
N ALA A 60 -8.66 -1.29 4.85
CA ALA A 60 -7.75 -1.36 3.72
C ALA A 60 -7.52 -2.81 3.27
N VAL A 61 -7.31 -3.73 4.21
CA VAL A 61 -7.16 -5.16 3.93
C VAL A 61 -8.46 -5.73 3.36
N ALA A 62 -9.62 -5.43 3.95
CA ALA A 62 -10.92 -5.87 3.44
C ALA A 62 -11.16 -5.39 2.01
N TYR A 63 -10.92 -4.10 1.73
CA TYR A 63 -11.04 -3.52 0.40
C TYR A 63 -10.12 -4.20 -0.62
N LEU A 64 -8.85 -4.43 -0.26
CA LEU A 64 -7.91 -5.09 -1.18
C LEU A 64 -8.27 -6.57 -1.41
N ASN A 65 -8.82 -7.25 -0.42
CA ASN A 65 -9.36 -8.60 -0.59
C ASN A 65 -10.57 -8.61 -1.54
N GLU A 66 -11.42 -7.59 -1.52
CA GLU A 66 -12.47 -7.44 -2.53
C GLU A 66 -11.91 -7.23 -3.94
N VAL A 67 -10.81 -6.48 -4.08
CA VAL A 67 -10.11 -6.34 -5.38
C VAL A 67 -9.60 -7.70 -5.86
N LEU A 68 -9.08 -8.53 -4.96
CA LEU A 68 -8.56 -9.86 -5.29
C LEU A 68 -9.63 -10.87 -5.71
N ARG A 69 -10.91 -10.62 -5.43
CA ARG A 69 -12.03 -11.47 -5.93
C ARG A 69 -12.04 -11.64 -7.45
N ILE A 70 -11.41 -10.72 -8.19
CA ILE A 70 -11.27 -10.82 -9.65
C ILE A 70 -10.46 -12.05 -10.10
N ASP A 71 -9.58 -12.54 -9.23
CA ASP A 71 -8.72 -13.70 -9.50
C ASP A 71 -9.40 -15.04 -9.17
N SER A 72 -10.65 -15.01 -8.73
CA SER A 72 -11.43 -16.21 -8.44
C SER A 72 -11.85 -16.94 -9.72
N ASP A 73 -11.87 -18.26 -9.70
CA ASP A 73 -12.38 -19.07 -10.82
C ASP A 73 -13.91 -18.94 -10.98
N ARG A 74 -14.62 -18.59 -9.92
CA ARG A 74 -16.08 -18.43 -9.90
C ARG A 74 -16.52 -17.09 -10.48
N ALA A 75 -17.36 -17.13 -11.51
CA ALA A 75 -17.84 -15.95 -12.22
C ALA A 75 -18.69 -15.01 -11.35
N ASP A 76 -19.47 -15.55 -10.42
CA ASP A 76 -20.30 -14.81 -9.47
C ASP A 76 -19.45 -13.99 -8.50
N VAL A 77 -18.31 -14.55 -8.03
CA VAL A 77 -17.36 -13.85 -7.15
C VAL A 77 -16.63 -12.76 -7.91
N ARG A 78 -16.17 -13.02 -9.14
CA ARG A 78 -15.49 -12.01 -9.98
C ARG A 78 -16.36 -10.79 -10.27
N ARG A 79 -17.66 -10.99 -10.47
CA ARG A 79 -18.60 -9.87 -10.71
C ARG A 79 -18.72 -8.92 -9.51
N LYS A 80 -18.41 -9.39 -8.31
CA LYS A 80 -18.48 -8.61 -7.07
C LYS A 80 -17.13 -7.92 -6.72
N ALA A 81 -16.08 -8.16 -7.52
CA ALA A 81 -14.77 -7.58 -7.25
C ALA A 81 -14.81 -6.04 -7.27
N ALA A 82 -14.17 -5.43 -6.28
CA ALA A 82 -13.99 -3.99 -6.23
C ALA A 82 -12.87 -3.55 -7.18
N ALA A 83 -13.06 -2.47 -7.91
CA ALA A 83 -12.04 -1.93 -8.81
C ALA A 83 -11.26 -0.78 -8.14
N VAL A 84 -9.94 -0.81 -8.23
CA VAL A 84 -9.10 0.31 -7.79
C VAL A 84 -9.26 1.47 -8.77
N PRO A 85 -9.51 2.71 -8.29
CA PRO A 85 -9.63 3.88 -9.15
C PRO A 85 -8.29 4.23 -9.81
N TYR A 86 -8.32 4.50 -11.12
CA TYR A 86 -7.16 4.95 -11.87
C TYR A 86 -7.40 6.33 -12.44
N ARG A 87 -6.51 7.31 -12.16
CA ARG A 87 -6.64 8.68 -12.67
C ARG A 87 -6.33 8.78 -14.16
N LEU A 88 -5.39 8.00 -14.63
CA LEU A 88 -4.94 8.01 -16.01
C LEU A 88 -5.74 7.02 -16.85
N GLY A 89 -7.01 7.29 -17.04
CA GLY A 89 -7.88 6.63 -18.01
C GLY A 89 -7.79 5.10 -18.12
N SER A 90 -8.82 4.51 -18.60
CA SER A 90 -8.84 3.09 -18.98
C SER A 90 -8.11 2.82 -20.31
N GLY A 91 -7.46 3.78 -20.86
CA GLY A 91 -6.77 4.00 -22.12
C GLY A 91 -6.23 2.86 -22.95
N ASN A 92 -6.68 1.64 -22.85
CA ASN A 92 -6.32 0.62 -23.80
C ASN A 92 -7.42 -0.39 -24.03
N LYS A 93 -8.14 -0.22 -25.13
CA LYS A 93 -9.14 -1.15 -25.67
C LYS A 93 -8.54 -2.49 -26.15
N ARG A 94 -7.22 -2.69 -26.03
CA ARG A 94 -6.59 -3.95 -26.42
C ARG A 94 -6.95 -5.03 -25.42
N LYS A 95 -7.79 -5.97 -25.88
CA LYS A 95 -8.02 -7.25 -25.21
C LYS A 95 -6.66 -7.93 -24.98
N ARG A 96 -6.14 -7.90 -23.76
CA ARG A 96 -4.99 -8.72 -23.42
C ARG A 96 -5.43 -10.16 -23.28
N ARG A 97 -4.61 -11.09 -23.78
CA ARG A 97 -4.81 -12.53 -23.74
C ARG A 97 -4.96 -13.15 -22.34
N SER A 98 -4.67 -12.43 -21.29
CA SER A 98 -4.63 -12.90 -19.90
C SER A 98 -5.58 -12.13 -18.99
N GLY A 99 -6.87 -12.40 -19.12
CA GLY A 99 -7.86 -12.02 -18.12
C GLY A 99 -8.32 -10.55 -18.11
N PRO A 100 -9.29 -10.23 -17.27
CA PRO A 100 -9.91 -8.91 -17.19
C PRO A 100 -8.98 -7.91 -16.49
N SER A 101 -8.14 -7.25 -17.26
CA SER A 101 -7.17 -6.28 -16.73
C SER A 101 -7.74 -4.87 -16.56
N MET A 102 -8.92 -4.60 -17.10
CA MET A 102 -9.48 -3.25 -17.08
C MET A 102 -10.99 -3.26 -17.05
N VAL A 103 -11.54 -2.38 -16.23
CA VAL A 103 -12.95 -2.01 -16.24
C VAL A 103 -13.04 -0.66 -16.90
N GLY A 104 -13.95 -0.49 -17.87
CA GLY A 104 -14.20 0.79 -18.51
C GLY A 104 -14.65 1.83 -17.48
N HIS A 105 -15.59 1.44 -16.62
CA HIS A 105 -16.11 2.23 -15.51
C HIS A 105 -16.16 1.39 -14.23
N ARG A 106 -15.95 2.04 -13.08
CA ARG A 106 -16.21 1.42 -11.77
C ARG A 106 -17.71 1.21 -11.55
N LYS A 107 -18.09 0.21 -10.75
CA LYS A 107 -19.44 0.15 -10.19
C LYS A 107 -19.73 1.47 -9.48
N GLY A 108 -20.86 2.10 -9.78
CA GLY A 108 -21.16 3.43 -9.33
C GLY A 108 -20.85 4.55 -10.33
N GLY A 109 -20.36 4.24 -11.52
CA GLY A 109 -20.30 5.16 -12.68
C GLY A 109 -19.22 6.23 -12.63
N ILE A 110 -18.35 6.26 -11.63
CA ILE A 110 -17.38 7.34 -11.45
C ILE A 110 -15.96 6.87 -11.86
N GLY A 111 -15.58 7.18 -13.09
CA GLY A 111 -14.23 7.06 -13.60
C GLY A 111 -13.72 5.62 -13.85
N PRO A 112 -12.54 5.47 -14.45
CA PRO A 112 -11.97 4.19 -14.80
C PRO A 112 -11.46 3.42 -13.57
N GLY A 113 -11.46 2.09 -13.66
CA GLY A 113 -10.95 1.20 -12.64
C GLY A 113 -10.13 0.06 -13.21
N ARG A 114 -9.26 -0.51 -12.39
CA ARG A 114 -8.45 -1.69 -12.70
C ARG A 114 -8.35 -2.62 -11.51
N TYR A 115 -7.90 -3.84 -11.77
CA TYR A 115 -7.66 -4.87 -10.76
C TYR A 115 -6.16 -5.22 -10.70
N PRO A 116 -5.35 -4.49 -9.94
CA PRO A 116 -3.91 -4.73 -9.84
C PRO A 116 -3.60 -5.85 -8.83
N VAL A 117 -3.89 -7.10 -9.18
CA VAL A 117 -3.80 -8.27 -8.29
C VAL A 117 -2.42 -8.38 -7.60
N LYS A 118 -1.31 -8.34 -8.37
CA LYS A 118 0.04 -8.44 -7.78
C LYS A 118 0.31 -7.33 -6.76
N ALA A 119 -0.02 -6.09 -7.09
CA ALA A 119 0.19 -4.94 -6.21
C ALA A 119 -0.69 -5.03 -4.95
N SER A 120 -1.96 -5.43 -5.11
CA SER A 120 -2.88 -5.61 -3.98
C SER A 120 -2.37 -6.66 -2.99
N ARG A 121 -1.93 -7.85 -3.47
CA ARG A 121 -1.36 -8.89 -2.61
C ARG A 121 -0.12 -8.41 -1.83
N ALA A 122 0.77 -7.68 -2.49
CA ALA A 122 1.98 -7.20 -1.84
C ALA A 122 1.70 -6.10 -0.81
N ILE A 123 0.72 -5.22 -1.08
CA ILE A 123 0.33 -4.17 -0.15
C ILE A 123 -0.42 -4.74 1.05
N ILE A 124 -1.26 -5.78 0.88
CA ILE A 124 -1.87 -6.51 2.00
C ILE A 124 -0.78 -7.01 2.94
N LYS A 125 0.21 -7.76 2.44
CA LYS A 125 1.33 -8.27 3.26
C LYS A 125 2.09 -7.16 3.99
N LEU A 126 2.23 -5.99 3.36
CA LEU A 126 2.88 -4.85 3.98
C LEU A 126 2.05 -4.25 5.12
N ILE A 127 0.73 -4.15 4.94
CA ILE A 127 -0.19 -3.67 5.97
C ILE A 127 -0.23 -4.67 7.13
N GLU A 128 -0.34 -5.96 6.86
CA GLU A 128 -0.29 -7.03 7.87
C GLU A 128 1.01 -6.96 8.68
N SER A 129 2.16 -6.78 8.02
CA SER A 129 3.44 -6.59 8.71
C SER A 129 3.46 -5.34 9.59
N ALA A 130 2.81 -4.24 9.17
CA ALA A 130 2.68 -3.04 9.99
C ALA A 130 1.77 -3.28 11.19
N MET A 131 0.69 -4.04 11.02
CA MET A 131 -0.22 -4.42 12.11
C MET A 131 0.48 -5.30 13.14
N GLU A 132 1.29 -6.27 12.70
CA GLU A 132 2.09 -7.10 13.62
C GLU A 132 3.13 -6.26 14.38
N ASN A 133 3.79 -5.32 13.70
CA ASN A 133 4.70 -4.38 14.36
C ASN A 133 3.96 -3.49 15.37
N ALA A 134 2.72 -3.08 15.08
CA ALA A 134 1.88 -2.33 16.01
C ALA A 134 1.53 -3.15 17.26
N ARG A 135 1.08 -4.38 17.08
CA ARG A 135 0.76 -5.31 18.18
C ARG A 135 1.97 -5.57 19.07
N PHE A 136 3.15 -5.72 18.47
CA PHE A 136 4.38 -5.91 19.22
C PHE A 136 4.82 -4.67 20.02
N GLN A 137 4.59 -3.48 19.47
CA GLN A 137 5.02 -2.22 20.12
C GLN A 137 4.02 -1.70 21.15
N TYR A 138 2.75 -2.02 20.98
CA TYR A 138 1.65 -1.45 21.77
C TYR A 138 0.66 -2.56 22.14
N GLU A 139 0.71 -2.98 23.40
CA GLU A 139 -0.16 -4.06 23.90
C GLU A 139 -1.65 -3.65 24.00
N ASP A 140 -1.91 -2.34 24.15
CA ASP A 140 -3.24 -1.79 24.41
C ASP A 140 -4.00 -1.33 23.16
N ILE A 141 -3.52 -1.63 21.94
CA ILE A 141 -4.10 -1.08 20.72
C ILE A 141 -4.65 -2.17 19.83
N ASP A 142 -5.86 -1.94 19.33
CA ASP A 142 -6.36 -2.69 18.18
C ASP A 142 -5.65 -2.20 16.91
N ALA A 143 -4.77 -3.07 16.37
CA ALA A 143 -4.01 -2.77 15.18
C ALA A 143 -4.90 -2.59 13.92
N GLU A 144 -6.10 -3.15 13.91
CA GLU A 144 -7.04 -3.04 12.79
C GLU A 144 -7.67 -1.65 12.70
N GLU A 145 -7.84 -0.96 13.85
CA GLU A 145 -8.37 0.40 13.92
C GLU A 145 -7.33 1.47 13.59
N MET A 146 -6.04 1.11 13.53
CA MET A 146 -4.99 2.08 13.20
C MET A 146 -5.15 2.62 11.78
N VAL A 147 -5.06 3.94 11.63
CA VAL A 147 -5.23 4.63 10.36
C VAL A 147 -3.92 4.68 9.57
N ILE A 148 -3.98 4.36 8.29
CA ILE A 148 -2.85 4.47 7.35
C ILE A 148 -2.63 5.94 7.00
N THR A 149 -1.79 6.63 7.75
CA THR A 149 -1.47 8.05 7.54
C THR A 149 -0.53 8.26 6.35
N HIS A 150 0.44 7.37 6.20
CA HIS A 150 1.42 7.44 5.13
C HIS A 150 1.64 6.08 4.47
N ILE A 151 1.51 6.04 3.17
CA ILE A 151 1.86 4.90 2.34
C ILE A 151 2.39 5.40 0.99
N ALA A 152 3.55 4.93 0.58
CA ALA A 152 4.21 5.36 -0.65
C ALA A 152 4.86 4.20 -1.39
N ALA A 153 4.85 4.29 -2.71
CA ALA A 153 5.56 3.36 -3.60
C ALA A 153 6.67 4.12 -4.34
N HIS A 154 7.89 3.62 -4.25
CA HIS A 154 9.04 4.17 -4.93
C HIS A 154 9.56 3.23 -6.01
N ARG A 155 10.27 3.77 -6.98
CA ARG A 155 10.98 2.94 -7.96
C ARG A 155 12.13 2.21 -7.28
N GLY A 156 12.26 0.92 -7.56
CA GLY A 156 13.40 0.14 -7.16
C GLY A 156 14.65 0.48 -7.98
N GLN A 157 15.74 -0.21 -7.69
CA GLN A 157 16.99 -0.04 -8.41
C GLN A 157 16.84 -0.49 -9.87
N ILE A 158 17.21 0.40 -10.80
CA ILE A 158 17.24 0.07 -12.23
C ILE A 158 18.55 -0.69 -12.51
N ARG A 159 18.43 -1.94 -12.92
CA ARG A 159 19.58 -2.70 -13.43
C ARG A 159 19.59 -2.55 -14.94
N LYS A 160 20.70 -2.04 -15.48
CA LYS A 160 20.91 -2.05 -16.94
C LYS A 160 21.17 -3.50 -17.36
N GLY A 161 20.37 -4.01 -18.31
CA GLY A 161 20.68 -5.28 -18.95
C GLY A 161 21.96 -5.14 -19.81
N TRP A 162 22.71 -6.21 -19.91
CA TRP A 162 23.79 -6.30 -20.87
C TRP A 162 23.17 -6.74 -22.20
N ILE A 163 23.39 -5.94 -23.23
CA ILE A 163 23.05 -6.30 -24.62
C ILE A 163 24.36 -6.84 -25.19
N PRO A 164 24.44 -8.13 -25.56
CA PRO A 164 25.61 -8.69 -26.20
C PRO A 164 25.88 -8.08 -27.56
#